data_8209c171c119d7cd191fd22d44a3c3d7
#
_entry.id   8209c171c119d7cd191fd22d44a3c3d7
#
_cell.length_a   1.000
_cell.length_b   1.000
_cell.length_c   1.000
_cell.angle_alpha   90.00
_cell.angle_beta   90.00
_cell.angle_gamma   90.00
#
_symmetry.space_group_name_H-M   'P 1'
#
loop_
_entity.id
_entity.type
_entity.pdbx_description
1 polymer ?
#
loop_
_entity_poly.entity_id
_entity_poly.type
_entity_poly.pdbx_seq_one_letter_code
_entity_poly.pdbx_strand_id
1 'polypeptide(L)'
;RDMENGILRRCVLFILPLLFAVSQTRELHAYLIELADGNILLTNGTFADYLLFAMKGMEVYYFDPRSVFYIPIYWFAFQIGLAYFLAYYSSDDFAANARVVCLASGSRRSWWVSKLIYCTVAVVMYFAVCVLTIYLMAAAYGADMTMDMTAALTTRLYPPQTYNLSAADLLLITLFIPMLVTLGISQLQVLAGFIITPVISFAAVCGVYILSAYYTVWYLSGNYTMWQMGLIP
;
A
#
# COMPACT_ATOMS: atom_id res chain seq x y z
N ARG A 1 29.04 -9.51 1.72
CA ARG A 1 27.75 -10.17 1.33
C ARG A 1 26.60 -9.74 2.25
N ASP A 2 26.81 -9.71 3.61
CA ASP A 2 25.73 -9.32 4.54
C ASP A 2 25.47 -7.80 4.53
N MET A 3 26.49 -6.99 4.29
CA MET A 3 26.36 -5.53 4.19
C MET A 3 25.65 -5.11 2.89
N GLU A 4 25.90 -5.78 1.77
CA GLU A 4 25.24 -5.54 0.49
C GLU A 4 23.74 -5.92 0.56
N ASN A 5 23.40 -7.05 1.19
CA ASN A 5 22.02 -7.46 1.41
C ASN A 5 21.27 -6.45 2.31
N GLY A 6 21.91 -5.88 3.31
CA GLY A 6 21.31 -4.85 4.17
C GLY A 6 21.01 -3.54 3.45
N ILE A 7 21.88 -3.10 2.51
CA ILE A 7 21.67 -1.91 1.69
C ILE A 7 20.52 -2.15 0.70
N LEU A 8 20.52 -3.29 -0.01
CA LEU A 8 19.48 -3.63 -0.97
C LEU A 8 18.09 -3.64 -0.33
N ARG A 9 17.95 -4.20 0.87
CA ARG A 9 16.69 -4.21 1.61
C ARG A 9 16.22 -2.82 2.00
N ARG A 10 17.13 -1.94 2.46
CA ARG A 10 16.79 -0.53 2.76
C ARG A 10 16.36 0.23 1.51
N CYS A 11 16.97 -0.06 0.36
CA CYS A 11 16.57 0.52 -0.91
C CYS A 11 15.13 0.12 -1.29
N VAL A 12 14.70 -1.11 -1.03
CA VAL A 12 13.33 -1.57 -1.31
C VAL A 12 12.29 -0.70 -0.59
N LEU A 13 12.57 -0.28 0.65
CA LEU A 13 11.66 0.58 1.44
C LEU A 13 11.36 1.93 0.75
N PHE A 14 12.29 2.45 -0.04
CA PHE A 14 12.14 3.75 -0.70
C PHE A 14 11.84 3.62 -2.19
N ILE A 15 12.47 2.68 -2.87
CA ILE A 15 12.37 2.53 -4.33
C ILE A 15 10.99 1.98 -4.74
N LEU A 16 10.46 0.99 -4.04
CA LEU A 16 9.17 0.40 -4.42
C LEU A 16 7.99 1.37 -4.29
N PRO A 17 7.78 2.11 -3.17
CA PRO A 17 6.70 3.09 -3.11
C PRO A 17 6.87 4.22 -4.13
N LEU A 18 8.12 4.60 -4.44
CA LEU A 18 8.41 5.59 -5.47
C LEU A 18 8.01 5.07 -6.86
N LEU A 19 8.46 3.86 -7.24
CA LEU A 19 8.11 3.25 -8.53
C LEU A 19 6.60 3.03 -8.67
N PHE A 20 5.95 2.59 -7.60
CA PHE A 20 4.50 2.43 -7.55
C PHE A 20 3.80 3.77 -7.80
N ALA A 21 4.15 4.81 -7.06
CA ALA A 21 3.55 6.13 -7.19
C ALA A 21 3.76 6.74 -8.58
N VAL A 22 4.99 6.64 -9.13
CA VAL A 22 5.30 7.12 -10.48
C VAL A 22 4.50 6.37 -11.54
N SER A 23 4.39 5.04 -11.44
CA SER A 23 3.64 4.27 -12.44
C SER A 23 2.15 4.61 -12.42
N GLN A 24 1.53 4.69 -11.23
CA GLN A 24 0.11 5.01 -11.10
C GLN A 24 -0.22 6.45 -11.54
N THR A 25 0.61 7.42 -11.17
CA THR A 25 0.41 8.82 -11.58
C THR A 25 0.59 9.01 -13.09
N ARG A 26 1.53 8.30 -13.71
CA ARG A 26 1.70 8.33 -15.18
C ARG A 26 0.50 7.70 -15.89
N GLU A 27 -0.03 6.61 -15.39
CA GLU A 27 -1.20 5.93 -15.97
C GLU A 27 -2.43 6.85 -15.96
N LEU A 28 -2.71 7.49 -14.81
CA LEU A 28 -3.82 8.46 -14.75
C LEU A 28 -3.58 9.64 -15.67
N HIS A 29 -2.37 10.21 -15.70
CA HIS A 29 -2.07 11.35 -16.55
C HIS A 29 -2.24 11.02 -18.04
N ALA A 30 -1.80 9.83 -18.48
CA ALA A 30 -2.00 9.36 -19.85
C ALA A 30 -3.50 9.24 -20.18
N TYR A 31 -4.30 8.71 -19.24
CA TYR A 31 -5.75 8.62 -19.39
C TYR A 31 -6.42 10.00 -19.49
N LEU A 32 -5.95 11.00 -18.70
CA LEU A 32 -6.46 12.38 -18.78
C LEU A 32 -6.15 13.03 -20.13
N ILE A 33 -4.96 12.78 -20.70
CA ILE A 33 -4.59 13.27 -22.04
C ILE A 33 -5.54 12.66 -23.09
N GLU A 34 -5.79 11.37 -23.03
CA GLU A 34 -6.71 10.69 -23.94
C GLU A 34 -8.14 11.28 -23.88
N LEU A 35 -8.62 11.60 -22.68
CA LEU A 35 -9.90 12.27 -22.49
C LEU A 35 -9.90 13.71 -23.04
N ALA A 36 -8.79 14.42 -22.92
CA ALA A 36 -8.63 15.78 -23.44
C ALA A 36 -8.62 15.79 -24.98
N ASP A 37 -7.92 14.87 -25.61
CA ASP A 37 -7.89 14.71 -27.07
C ASP A 37 -9.27 14.39 -27.63
N GLY A 38 -10.12 13.68 -26.88
CA GLY A 38 -11.51 13.42 -27.19
C GLY A 38 -12.47 14.59 -26.90
N ASN A 39 -11.99 15.75 -26.44
CA ASN A 39 -12.79 16.89 -25.95
C ASN A 39 -13.80 16.53 -24.85
N ILE A 40 -13.51 15.50 -24.07
CA ILE A 40 -14.42 15.01 -23.02
C ILE A 40 -14.12 15.69 -21.69
N LEU A 41 -12.83 15.94 -21.41
CA LEU A 41 -12.37 16.54 -20.18
C LEU A 41 -11.10 17.37 -20.45
N LEU A 42 -11.15 18.68 -20.16
CA LEU A 42 -10.04 19.63 -20.37
C LEU A 42 -9.39 20.01 -19.02
N THR A 43 -9.07 19.05 -18.18
CA THR A 43 -8.43 19.31 -16.89
C THR A 43 -7.31 18.33 -16.64
N ASN A 44 -6.28 18.78 -15.91
CA ASN A 44 -5.18 17.93 -15.46
C ASN A 44 -5.53 17.12 -14.20
N GLY A 45 -6.81 17.15 -13.77
CA GLY A 45 -7.26 16.51 -12.53
C GLY A 45 -6.83 17.24 -11.27
N THR A 46 -7.14 16.68 -10.13
CA THR A 46 -6.80 17.20 -8.82
C THR A 46 -5.87 16.24 -8.08
N PHE A 47 -5.21 16.69 -7.01
CA PHE A 47 -4.39 15.80 -6.17
C PHE A 47 -5.22 14.64 -5.60
N ALA A 48 -6.51 14.91 -5.25
CA ALA A 48 -7.43 13.87 -4.81
C ALA A 48 -7.62 12.76 -5.86
N ASP A 49 -7.74 13.12 -7.14
CA ASP A 49 -7.90 12.14 -8.22
C ASP A 49 -6.66 11.25 -8.36
N TYR A 50 -5.46 11.83 -8.28
CA TYR A 50 -4.20 11.07 -8.33
C TYR A 50 -4.05 10.13 -7.13
N LEU A 51 -4.42 10.59 -5.93
CA LEU A 51 -4.36 9.79 -4.71
C LEU A 51 -5.36 8.62 -4.75
N LEU A 52 -6.60 8.91 -5.15
CA LEU A 52 -7.65 7.90 -5.35
C LEU A 52 -7.24 6.85 -6.38
N PHE A 53 -6.73 7.29 -7.51
CA PHE A 53 -6.33 6.38 -8.58
C PHE A 53 -5.19 5.47 -8.14
N ALA A 54 -4.18 6.02 -7.47
CA ALA A 54 -3.04 5.24 -7.00
C ALA A 54 -3.43 4.17 -5.98
N MET A 55 -4.37 4.48 -5.09
CA MET A 55 -4.78 3.58 -4.00
C MET A 55 -6.04 2.75 -4.32
N LYS A 56 -6.57 2.83 -5.55
CA LYS A 56 -7.81 2.12 -5.92
C LYS A 56 -7.71 0.59 -5.76
N GLY A 57 -6.53 0.02 -5.98
CA GLY A 57 -6.36 -1.43 -6.00
C GLY A 57 -6.92 -2.04 -7.28
N MET A 58 -7.88 -2.94 -7.16
CA MET A 58 -8.58 -3.56 -8.27
C MET A 58 -10.11 -3.48 -8.09
N GLU A 59 -10.83 -3.60 -9.18
CA GLU A 59 -12.27 -3.78 -9.15
C GLU A 59 -12.64 -5.14 -8.56
N VAL A 60 -13.86 -5.22 -8.02
CA VAL A 60 -14.38 -6.46 -7.44
C VAL A 60 -14.43 -7.55 -8.50
N TYR A 61 -13.78 -8.65 -8.23
CA TYR A 61 -13.86 -9.83 -9.09
C TYR A 61 -15.10 -10.65 -8.75
N TYR A 62 -16.00 -10.74 -9.70
CA TYR A 62 -17.12 -11.68 -9.63
C TYR A 62 -16.76 -12.95 -10.40
N PHE A 63 -16.83 -14.10 -9.73
CA PHE A 63 -16.54 -15.37 -10.37
C PHE A 63 -17.52 -15.62 -11.53
N ASP A 64 -16.98 -15.54 -12.75
CA ASP A 64 -17.64 -15.96 -13.98
C ASP A 64 -16.69 -16.97 -14.68
N PRO A 65 -17.17 -18.16 -15.08
CA PRO A 65 -16.37 -19.16 -15.80
C PRO A 65 -15.70 -18.63 -17.09
N ARG A 66 -16.17 -17.50 -17.62
CA ARG A 66 -15.63 -16.86 -18.83
C ARG A 66 -14.68 -15.69 -18.53
N SER A 67 -14.63 -15.22 -17.30
CA SER A 67 -13.73 -14.12 -16.90
C SER A 67 -12.39 -14.64 -16.45
N VAL A 68 -11.31 -13.93 -16.85
CA VAL A 68 -9.96 -14.23 -16.41
C VAL A 68 -9.65 -13.34 -15.21
N PHE A 69 -9.18 -13.95 -14.12
CA PHE A 69 -8.70 -13.20 -12.96
C PHE A 69 -7.35 -12.57 -13.25
N TYR A 70 -7.25 -11.24 -13.12
CA TYR A 70 -6.01 -10.50 -13.24
C TYR A 70 -5.57 -9.99 -11.88
N ILE A 71 -4.38 -10.42 -11.43
CA ILE A 71 -3.79 -9.92 -10.19
C ILE A 71 -3.41 -8.44 -10.39
N PRO A 72 -3.77 -7.53 -9.47
CA PRO A 72 -3.34 -6.13 -9.53
C PRO A 72 -1.84 -6.03 -9.19
N ILE A 73 -1.00 -6.20 -10.21
CA ILE A 73 0.46 -6.39 -10.06
C ILE A 73 1.11 -5.22 -9.29
N TYR A 74 0.72 -3.98 -9.56
CA TYR A 74 1.29 -2.80 -8.90
C TYR A 74 0.97 -2.76 -7.41
N TRP A 75 -0.31 -2.97 -7.06
CA TRP A 75 -0.73 -3.03 -5.66
C TRP A 75 -0.07 -4.21 -4.93
N PHE A 76 -0.04 -5.37 -5.59
CA PHE A 76 0.58 -6.58 -5.03
C PHE A 76 2.08 -6.37 -4.77
N ALA A 77 2.81 -5.79 -5.74
CA ALA A 77 4.22 -5.46 -5.59
C ALA A 77 4.45 -4.45 -4.45
N PHE A 78 3.57 -3.45 -4.32
CA PHE A 78 3.62 -2.46 -3.24
C PHE A 78 3.50 -3.14 -1.86
N GLN A 79 2.52 -4.00 -1.66
CA GLN A 79 2.30 -4.68 -0.38
C GLN A 79 3.37 -5.75 -0.08
N ILE A 80 3.74 -6.57 -1.08
CA ILE A 80 4.76 -7.62 -0.90
C ILE A 80 6.15 -7.03 -0.69
N GLY A 81 6.46 -5.90 -1.30
CA GLY A 81 7.75 -5.24 -1.09
C GLY A 81 7.96 -4.83 0.37
N LEU A 82 6.94 -4.27 1.00
CA LEU A 82 6.98 -3.94 2.43
C LEU A 82 7.06 -5.22 3.29
N ALA A 83 6.25 -6.24 2.97
CA ALA A 83 6.27 -7.52 3.65
C ALA A 83 7.64 -8.20 3.57
N TYR A 84 8.29 -8.17 2.40
CA TYR A 84 9.66 -8.69 2.20
C TYR A 84 10.68 -7.93 3.05
N PHE A 85 10.61 -6.61 3.07
CA PHE A 85 11.50 -5.79 3.89
C PHE A 85 11.39 -6.16 5.37
N LEU A 86 10.16 -6.33 5.88
CA LEU A 86 9.91 -6.62 7.30
C LEU A 86 10.17 -8.07 7.68
N ALA A 87 10.03 -9.04 6.74
CA ALA A 87 10.22 -10.45 7.02
C ALA A 87 11.60 -10.78 7.59
N TYR A 88 12.64 -10.21 6.99
CA TYR A 88 14.03 -10.48 7.38
C TYR A 88 14.55 -9.59 8.50
N TYR A 89 13.87 -8.48 8.77
CA TYR A 89 14.26 -7.60 9.87
C TYR A 89 14.26 -8.31 11.22
N SER A 90 13.27 -9.15 11.46
CA SER A 90 13.14 -9.89 12.71
C SER A 90 14.22 -10.94 12.91
N SER A 91 14.61 -11.66 11.83
CA SER A 91 15.59 -12.74 11.91
C SER A 91 17.04 -12.26 12.00
N ASP A 92 17.39 -11.22 11.26
CA ASP A 92 18.75 -10.69 11.22
C ASP A 92 19.14 -10.11 12.58
N ASP A 93 18.22 -9.41 13.22
CA ASP A 93 18.47 -8.80 14.53
C ASP A 93 18.53 -9.87 15.65
N PHE A 94 17.75 -10.94 15.51
CA PHE A 94 17.78 -12.06 16.47
C PHE A 94 19.08 -12.88 16.35
N ALA A 95 19.54 -13.12 15.14
CA ALA A 95 20.76 -13.90 14.89
C ALA A 95 22.04 -13.15 15.33
N ALA A 96 22.09 -11.84 15.08
CA ALA A 96 23.29 -11.05 15.31
C ALA A 96 23.45 -10.56 16.76
N ASN A 97 22.36 -10.13 17.42
CA ASN A 97 22.44 -9.34 18.64
C ASN A 97 21.46 -9.73 19.76
N ALA A 98 20.64 -10.79 19.60
CA ALA A 98 19.55 -11.08 20.55
C ALA A 98 20.01 -11.23 22.00
N ARG A 99 21.17 -11.87 22.23
CA ARG A 99 21.71 -12.05 23.58
C ARG A 99 22.16 -10.72 24.19
N VAL A 100 22.86 -9.89 23.41
CA VAL A 100 23.41 -8.62 23.87
C VAL A 100 22.28 -7.61 24.08
N VAL A 101 21.33 -7.53 23.14
CA VAL A 101 20.20 -6.60 23.20
C VAL A 101 19.20 -6.97 24.30
N CYS A 102 18.93 -8.26 24.52
CA CYS A 102 18.10 -8.70 25.63
C CYS A 102 18.75 -8.42 27.00
N LEU A 103 20.07 -8.53 27.10
CA LEU A 103 20.83 -8.18 28.32
C LEU A 103 20.85 -6.66 28.53
N ALA A 104 21.05 -5.88 27.48
CA ALA A 104 21.11 -4.41 27.55
C ALA A 104 19.74 -3.74 27.75
N SER A 105 18.66 -4.34 27.22
CA SER A 105 17.30 -3.78 27.34
C SER A 105 16.65 -4.01 28.72
N GLY A 106 17.24 -4.83 29.57
CA GLY A 106 16.77 -5.10 30.93
C GLY A 106 15.40 -5.82 31.02
N SER A 107 14.60 -5.85 29.95
CA SER A 107 13.31 -6.56 29.94
C SER A 107 12.90 -7.02 28.52
N ARG A 108 12.26 -8.19 28.46
CA ARG A 108 11.69 -8.72 27.22
C ARG A 108 10.62 -7.78 26.62
N ARG A 109 9.89 -7.05 27.46
CA ARG A 109 8.84 -6.11 27.03
C ARG A 109 9.44 -4.91 26.27
N SER A 110 10.53 -4.32 26.78
CA SER A 110 11.19 -3.20 26.12
C SER A 110 11.69 -3.58 24.73
N TRP A 111 12.25 -4.77 24.58
CA TRP A 111 12.68 -5.30 23.29
C TRP A 111 11.50 -5.44 22.29
N TRP A 112 10.37 -6.02 22.71
CA TRP A 112 9.19 -6.14 21.86
C TRP A 112 8.63 -4.79 21.43
N VAL A 113 8.50 -3.85 22.36
CA VAL A 113 8.02 -2.50 22.06
C VAL A 113 8.90 -1.82 21.01
N SER A 114 10.23 -1.97 21.10
CA SER A 114 11.13 -1.40 20.10
C SER A 114 10.91 -1.98 18.69
N LYS A 115 10.57 -3.28 18.58
CA LYS A 115 10.26 -3.92 17.30
C LYS A 115 8.93 -3.42 16.70
N LEU A 116 7.91 -3.27 17.54
CA LEU A 116 6.63 -2.71 17.12
C LEU A 116 6.78 -1.25 16.66
N ILE A 117 7.55 -0.44 17.39
CA ILE A 117 7.82 0.94 16.99
C ILE A 117 8.56 0.99 15.65
N TYR A 118 9.59 0.18 15.47
CA TYR A 118 10.32 0.13 14.21
C TYR A 118 9.41 -0.26 13.04
N CYS A 119 8.58 -1.31 13.21
CA CYS A 119 7.61 -1.73 12.20
C CYS A 119 6.64 -0.58 11.86
N THR A 120 6.14 0.12 12.88
CA THR A 120 5.24 1.27 12.70
C THR A 120 5.93 2.39 11.91
N VAL A 121 7.14 2.76 12.29
CA VAL A 121 7.91 3.80 11.59
C VAL A 121 8.18 3.40 10.13
N ALA A 122 8.55 2.14 9.88
CA ALA A 122 8.79 1.64 8.52
C ALA A 122 7.53 1.73 7.64
N VAL A 123 6.37 1.31 8.15
CA VAL A 123 5.09 1.40 7.42
C VAL A 123 4.73 2.86 7.14
N VAL A 124 4.79 3.72 8.15
CA VAL A 124 4.47 5.16 8.00
C VAL A 124 5.40 5.81 6.98
N MET A 125 6.70 5.56 7.04
CA MET A 125 7.67 6.09 6.07
C MET A 125 7.41 5.59 4.66
N TYR A 126 7.02 4.31 4.50
CA TYR A 126 6.70 3.71 3.21
C TYR A 126 5.52 4.41 2.53
N PHE A 127 4.43 4.62 3.27
CA PHE A 127 3.27 5.37 2.79
C PHE A 127 3.58 6.85 2.58
N ALA A 128 4.36 7.47 3.46
CA ALA A 128 4.77 8.87 3.33
C ALA A 128 5.57 9.13 2.03
N VAL A 129 6.52 8.24 1.70
CA VAL A 129 7.27 8.30 0.43
C VAL A 129 6.33 8.16 -0.76
N CYS A 130 5.37 7.24 -0.71
CA CYS A 130 4.37 7.06 -1.76
C CYS A 130 3.54 8.33 -1.98
N VAL A 131 2.93 8.86 -0.92
CA VAL A 131 2.08 10.07 -0.99
C VAL A 131 2.87 11.30 -1.43
N LEU A 132 4.09 11.49 -0.91
CA LEU A 132 4.96 12.58 -1.32
C LEU A 132 5.30 12.50 -2.81
N THR A 133 5.57 11.30 -3.32
CA THR A 133 5.86 11.10 -4.75
C THR A 133 4.63 11.40 -5.60
N ILE A 134 3.44 10.94 -5.18
CA ILE A 134 2.17 11.27 -5.87
C ILE A 134 1.96 12.79 -5.90
N TYR A 135 2.17 13.47 -4.77
CA TYR A 135 2.05 14.92 -4.67
C TYR A 135 2.99 15.66 -5.64
N LEU A 136 4.28 15.28 -5.65
CA LEU A 136 5.27 15.90 -6.54
C LEU A 136 4.97 15.63 -8.01
N MET A 137 4.53 14.43 -8.36
CA MET A 137 4.16 14.08 -9.74
C MET A 137 2.89 14.81 -10.20
N ALA A 138 1.86 14.88 -9.36
CA ALA A 138 0.64 15.62 -9.64
C ALA A 138 0.96 17.12 -9.88
N ALA A 139 1.80 17.72 -9.03
CA ALA A 139 2.28 19.09 -9.20
C ALA A 139 3.04 19.28 -10.52
N ALA A 140 3.91 18.33 -10.89
CA ALA A 140 4.67 18.38 -12.14
C ALA A 140 3.77 18.27 -13.38
N TYR A 141 2.64 17.57 -13.29
CA TYR A 141 1.64 17.47 -14.35
C TYR A 141 0.66 18.67 -14.39
N GLY A 142 0.81 19.63 -13.48
CA GLY A 142 -0.05 20.81 -13.41
C GLY A 142 -1.46 20.52 -12.89
N ALA A 143 -1.62 19.50 -12.06
CA ALA A 143 -2.87 19.20 -11.38
C ALA A 143 -3.19 20.26 -10.31
N ASP A 144 -4.47 20.51 -10.06
CA ASP A 144 -4.90 21.36 -8.95
C ASP A 144 -4.64 20.69 -7.60
N MET A 145 -3.95 21.40 -6.70
CA MET A 145 -3.57 20.86 -5.39
C MET A 145 -4.73 20.92 -4.38
N THR A 146 -5.93 20.51 -4.81
CA THR A 146 -7.15 20.44 -4.00
C THR A 146 -7.47 18.99 -3.64
N MET A 147 -8.28 18.85 -2.57
CA MET A 147 -8.83 17.55 -2.16
C MET A 147 -10.23 17.30 -2.73
N ASP A 148 -10.66 18.13 -3.68
CA ASP A 148 -11.94 17.97 -4.35
C ASP A 148 -11.79 17.00 -5.53
N MET A 149 -12.70 16.08 -5.68
CA MET A 149 -12.69 15.13 -6.79
C MET A 149 -13.29 15.74 -8.05
N THR A 150 -12.70 15.43 -9.20
CA THR A 150 -13.25 15.84 -10.48
C THR A 150 -14.50 15.02 -10.81
N ALA A 151 -15.67 15.66 -10.87
CA ALA A 151 -16.96 14.98 -11.09
C ALA A 151 -16.99 14.10 -12.35
N ALA A 152 -16.34 14.51 -13.43
CA ALA A 152 -16.26 13.73 -14.67
C ALA A 152 -15.40 12.47 -14.55
N LEU A 153 -14.36 12.47 -13.70
CA LEU A 153 -13.55 11.27 -13.39
C LEU A 153 -14.28 10.35 -12.43
N THR A 154 -14.96 10.93 -11.45
CA THR A 154 -15.72 10.17 -10.44
C THR A 154 -16.74 9.26 -11.11
N THR A 155 -17.50 9.77 -12.08
CA THR A 155 -18.53 8.99 -12.78
C THR A 155 -17.99 7.89 -13.70
N ARG A 156 -16.73 7.96 -14.10
CA ARG A 156 -16.12 7.02 -15.06
C ARG A 156 -15.21 5.97 -14.43
N LEU A 157 -14.49 6.37 -13.41
CA LEU A 157 -13.41 5.54 -12.83
C LEU A 157 -13.79 4.93 -11.50
N TYR A 158 -14.81 5.46 -10.81
CA TYR A 158 -15.08 5.09 -9.43
C TYR A 158 -16.52 4.63 -9.22
N PRO A 159 -16.79 3.77 -8.24
CA PRO A 159 -18.14 3.34 -7.93
C PRO A 159 -19.00 4.49 -7.37
N PRO A 160 -20.33 4.44 -7.53
CA PRO A 160 -21.26 5.51 -7.13
C PRO A 160 -21.15 5.97 -5.68
N GLN A 161 -20.68 5.09 -4.78
CA GLN A 161 -20.51 5.38 -3.35
C GLN A 161 -19.47 6.49 -3.09
N THR A 162 -18.60 6.78 -4.04
CA THR A 162 -17.54 7.80 -3.89
C THR A 162 -17.98 9.21 -4.23
N TYR A 163 -19.17 9.39 -4.84
CA TYR A 163 -19.56 10.67 -5.43
C TYR A 163 -19.77 11.82 -4.44
N ASN A 164 -19.99 11.52 -3.16
CA ASN A 164 -20.28 12.50 -2.11
C ASN A 164 -19.31 12.42 -0.93
N LEU A 165 -18.10 11.91 -1.13
CA LEU A 165 -17.10 11.84 -0.07
C LEU A 165 -16.56 13.23 0.27
N SER A 166 -16.51 13.55 1.57
CA SER A 166 -15.79 14.73 2.02
C SER A 166 -14.26 14.50 1.88
N ALA A 167 -13.48 15.60 1.86
CA ALA A 167 -12.02 15.50 1.83
C ALA A 167 -11.45 14.66 3.00
N ALA A 168 -12.09 14.71 4.17
CA ALA A 168 -11.70 13.92 5.33
C ALA A 168 -12.00 12.43 5.15
N ASP A 169 -13.17 12.08 4.62
CA ASP A 169 -13.54 10.70 4.33
C ASP A 169 -12.64 10.10 3.24
N LEU A 170 -12.30 10.90 2.24
CA LEU A 170 -11.38 10.52 1.18
C LEU A 170 -10.01 10.13 1.75
N LEU A 171 -9.40 10.99 2.56
CA LEU A 171 -8.12 10.69 3.21
C LEU A 171 -8.21 9.46 4.13
N LEU A 172 -9.31 9.33 4.86
CA LEU A 172 -9.53 8.19 5.75
C LEU A 172 -9.53 6.87 4.96
N ILE A 173 -10.29 6.81 3.88
CA ILE A 173 -10.50 5.59 3.09
C ILE A 173 -9.26 5.27 2.24
N THR A 174 -8.65 6.28 1.60
CA THR A 174 -7.54 6.05 0.67
C THR A 174 -6.18 5.91 1.33
N LEU A 175 -5.98 6.52 2.50
CA LEU A 175 -4.67 6.55 3.16
C LEU A 175 -4.70 5.89 4.54
N PHE A 176 -5.55 6.36 5.45
CA PHE A 176 -5.49 5.92 6.85
C PHE A 176 -5.89 4.46 7.04
N ILE A 177 -7.01 4.02 6.45
CA ILE A 177 -7.47 2.63 6.57
C ILE A 177 -6.45 1.67 5.93
N PRO A 178 -6.02 1.84 4.67
CA PRO A 178 -4.99 0.97 4.09
C PRO A 178 -3.70 0.94 4.89
N MET A 179 -3.23 2.07 5.38
CA MET A 179 -2.02 2.16 6.21
C MET A 179 -2.17 1.40 7.53
N LEU A 180 -3.29 1.56 8.25
CA LEU A 180 -3.55 0.88 9.52
C LEU A 180 -3.67 -0.64 9.34
N VAL A 181 -4.35 -1.08 8.29
CA VAL A 181 -4.48 -2.51 7.99
C VAL A 181 -3.13 -3.11 7.61
N THR A 182 -2.38 -2.43 6.75
CA THR A 182 -1.00 -2.84 6.39
C THR A 182 -0.11 -2.90 7.62
N LEU A 183 -0.23 -1.93 8.55
CA LEU A 183 0.48 -1.95 9.83
C LEU A 183 0.12 -3.17 10.67
N GLY A 184 -1.16 -3.49 10.80
CA GLY A 184 -1.63 -4.68 11.54
C GLY A 184 -1.08 -5.98 10.95
N ILE A 185 -1.19 -6.16 9.62
CA ILE A 185 -0.64 -7.33 8.91
C ILE A 185 0.88 -7.41 9.11
N SER A 186 1.59 -6.30 9.00
CA SER A 186 3.04 -6.23 9.17
C SER A 186 3.49 -6.60 10.58
N GLN A 187 2.78 -6.14 11.62
CA GLN A 187 3.06 -6.50 13.00
C GLN A 187 2.80 -7.98 13.27
N LEU A 188 1.70 -8.53 12.74
CA LEU A 188 1.42 -9.97 12.80
C LEU A 188 2.47 -10.80 12.07
N GLN A 189 2.95 -10.33 10.93
CA GLN A 189 4.03 -10.97 10.18
C GLN A 189 5.33 -11.02 10.98
N VAL A 190 5.72 -9.90 11.60
CA VAL A 190 6.93 -9.85 12.45
C VAL A 190 6.78 -10.81 13.61
N LEU A 191 5.63 -10.86 14.29
CA LEU A 191 5.34 -11.81 15.38
C LEU A 191 5.41 -13.26 14.90
N ALA A 192 4.75 -13.58 13.79
CA ALA A 192 4.76 -14.94 13.22
C ALA A 192 6.17 -15.37 12.79
N GLY A 193 6.97 -14.44 12.25
CA GLY A 193 8.36 -14.69 11.87
C GLY A 193 9.26 -15.12 13.05
N PHE A 194 8.93 -14.69 14.27
CA PHE A 194 9.61 -15.17 15.49
C PHE A 194 9.15 -16.55 15.96
N ILE A 195 7.88 -16.87 15.78
CA ILE A 195 7.29 -18.12 16.28
C ILE A 195 7.60 -19.29 15.34
N ILE A 196 7.50 -19.04 14.03
CA ILE A 196 7.64 -20.10 13.01
C ILE A 196 8.98 -19.92 12.28
N THR A 197 8.98 -19.20 11.19
CA THR A 197 10.17 -18.75 10.44
C THR A 197 9.81 -17.53 9.60
N PRO A 198 10.78 -16.65 9.28
CA PRO A 198 10.53 -15.48 8.43
C PRO A 198 9.97 -15.81 7.04
N VAL A 199 10.46 -16.90 6.45
CA VAL A 199 10.03 -17.34 5.11
C VAL A 199 8.57 -17.80 5.10
N ILE A 200 8.17 -18.61 6.09
CA ILE A 200 6.78 -19.09 6.21
C ILE A 200 5.85 -17.92 6.53
N SER A 201 6.25 -17.03 7.42
CA SER A 201 5.48 -15.82 7.76
C SER A 201 5.29 -14.93 6.54
N PHE A 202 6.33 -14.70 5.74
CA PHE A 202 6.24 -13.97 4.49
C PHE A 202 5.30 -14.65 3.48
N ALA A 203 5.44 -15.96 3.28
CA ALA A 203 4.57 -16.73 2.39
C ALA A 203 3.09 -16.68 2.82
N ALA A 204 2.82 -16.73 4.14
CA ALA A 204 1.47 -16.58 4.67
C ALA A 204 0.87 -15.20 4.35
N VAL A 205 1.63 -14.12 4.49
CA VAL A 205 1.19 -12.76 4.14
C VAL A 205 0.92 -12.63 2.64
N CYS A 206 1.80 -13.19 1.78
CA CYS A 206 1.54 -13.24 0.34
C CYS A 206 0.24 -13.98 0.04
N GLY A 207 -0.02 -15.11 0.71
CA GLY A 207 -1.27 -15.85 0.60
C GLY A 207 -2.49 -15.03 1.00
N VAL A 208 -2.41 -14.29 2.11
CA VAL A 208 -3.50 -13.38 2.54
C VAL A 208 -3.80 -12.33 1.48
N TYR A 209 -2.80 -11.69 0.89
CA TYR A 209 -3.00 -10.67 -0.15
C TYR A 209 -3.58 -11.28 -1.45
N ILE A 210 -3.12 -12.46 -1.87
CA ILE A 210 -3.67 -13.16 -3.05
C ILE A 210 -5.13 -13.55 -2.80
N LEU A 211 -5.43 -14.13 -1.64
CA LEU A 211 -6.80 -14.50 -1.28
C LEU A 211 -7.72 -13.27 -1.19
N SER A 212 -7.20 -12.15 -0.65
CA SER A 212 -7.96 -10.90 -0.58
C SER A 212 -8.26 -10.31 -1.96
N ALA A 213 -7.34 -10.46 -2.92
CA ALA A 213 -7.59 -10.03 -4.28
C ALA A 213 -8.63 -10.91 -4.99
N TYR A 214 -8.65 -12.22 -4.70
CA TYR A 214 -9.58 -13.16 -5.33
C TYR A 214 -10.96 -13.15 -4.68
N TYR A 215 -11.02 -13.12 -3.34
CA TYR A 215 -12.27 -13.15 -2.57
C TYR A 215 -12.61 -11.77 -2.01
N THR A 216 -13.71 -11.21 -2.48
CA THR A 216 -14.26 -9.98 -1.91
C THR A 216 -15.14 -10.31 -0.71
N VAL A 217 -14.52 -10.56 0.45
CA VAL A 217 -15.23 -10.85 1.69
C VAL A 217 -14.75 -9.91 2.80
N TRP A 218 -15.70 -9.40 3.56
CA TRP A 218 -15.46 -8.37 4.57
C TRP A 218 -14.45 -8.76 5.66
N TYR A 219 -14.26 -10.04 5.94
CA TYR A 219 -13.31 -10.51 6.96
C TYR A 219 -11.85 -10.66 6.45
N LEU A 220 -11.60 -10.49 5.15
CA LEU A 220 -10.24 -10.52 4.63
C LEU A 220 -9.59 -9.14 4.74
N SER A 221 -8.62 -9.02 5.64
CA SER A 221 -7.95 -7.75 5.94
C SER A 221 -7.27 -7.09 4.73
N GLY A 222 -6.82 -7.88 3.75
CA GLY A 222 -6.21 -7.35 2.53
C GLY A 222 -7.16 -6.51 1.67
N ASN A 223 -8.48 -6.74 1.74
CA ASN A 223 -9.46 -5.94 0.99
C ASN A 223 -9.47 -4.48 1.43
N TYR A 224 -9.24 -4.21 2.71
CA TYR A 224 -9.18 -2.84 3.24
C TYR A 224 -7.90 -2.08 2.88
N THR A 225 -6.93 -2.74 2.26
CA THR A 225 -5.76 -2.07 1.67
C THR A 225 -6.03 -1.57 0.24
N MET A 226 -7.17 -1.96 -0.34
CA MET A 226 -7.71 -1.49 -1.61
C MET A 226 -9.04 -0.78 -1.33
N TRP A 227 -9.09 0.55 -1.50
CA TRP A 227 -10.26 1.30 -1.11
C TRP A 227 -11.53 0.93 -1.92
N GLN A 228 -11.40 0.55 -3.18
CA GLN A 228 -12.55 0.09 -3.99
C GLN A 228 -13.21 -1.15 -3.42
N MET A 229 -12.43 -2.08 -2.88
CA MET A 229 -12.97 -3.28 -2.24
C MET A 229 -13.51 -3.00 -0.82
N GLY A 230 -12.91 -2.05 -0.10
CA GLY A 230 -13.31 -1.70 1.26
C GLY A 230 -14.66 -0.97 1.35
N LEU A 231 -15.18 -0.43 0.24
CA LEU A 231 -16.48 0.24 0.17
C LEU A 231 -17.67 -0.69 -0.10
N ILE A 232 -17.43 -1.98 -0.26
CA ILE A 232 -18.51 -2.94 -0.51
C ILE A 232 -19.13 -3.33 0.83
N PRO A 233 -20.46 -3.18 0.98
CA PRO A 233 -21.18 -3.51 2.21
C PRO A 233 -21.20 -5.02 2.52
#